data_d7b3ed5da5e2b5eba47bcbedb5e82d4f
#
_entry.id   d7b3ed5da5e2b5eba47bcbedb5e82d4f
#
_cell.length_a   1.000
_cell.length_b   1.000
_cell.length_c   1.000
_cell.angle_alpha   90.00
_cell.angle_beta   90.00
_cell.angle_gamma   90.00
#
_symmetry.space_group_name_H-M   'P 1'
#
loop_
_entity.id
_entity.type
_entity.pdbx_description
1 polymer ?
#
loop_
_entity_poly.entity_id
_entity_poly.type
_entity_poly.pdbx_seq_one_letter_code
_entity_poly.pdbx_strand_id
1 'polypeptide(L)'
;LSQFAGYAAIVVFDIDGVIRDVSNSYRRALADTVEQFTHGAYRPDQIAIDALKAEGTWNNDWEASQELVYRYFEAQGIDRSAQTVDYDAIVTFFQSRYRGTDPIHWNGYICQEPLLLQPAYLQELTQSGISWGFFSGATRGSATYILEKRLGLESPILVAMEDAPGKPDPTGLFEVVRQLEARDPLAANLPVFYAGDTVADMYTVKQAQVQQPDRLWIGVGILPPHVQKQTAEYRHTYTRKLKDAGAAIVLENIEQLSPAPINHLVASARP
;
A
#
# COMPACT_ATOMS: atom_id res chain seq x y z
N LEU A 1 -15.41 31.25 18.63
CA LEU A 1 -14.40 30.59 19.46
C LEU A 1 -14.80 29.11 19.56
N SER A 2 -14.41 28.29 18.58
CA SER A 2 -14.73 26.87 18.55
C SER A 2 -13.74 26.09 19.42
N GLN A 3 -14.27 25.49 20.47
CA GLN A 3 -13.61 24.43 21.23
C GLN A 3 -13.58 23.14 20.42
N PHE A 4 -12.66 23.02 19.47
CA PHE A 4 -12.19 21.73 18.99
C PHE A 4 -10.77 21.54 19.50
N ALA A 5 -10.63 21.15 20.77
CA ALA A 5 -9.42 20.52 21.26
C ALA A 5 -9.42 19.06 20.76
N GLY A 6 -9.37 18.89 19.43
CA GLY A 6 -9.08 17.62 18.84
C GLY A 6 -7.59 17.35 18.98
N TYR A 7 -7.22 16.11 19.32
CA TYR A 7 -5.82 15.71 19.34
C TYR A 7 -5.30 15.80 17.89
N ALA A 8 -4.29 16.63 17.65
CA ALA A 8 -3.61 16.61 16.37
C ALA A 8 -2.85 15.29 16.22
N ALA A 9 -2.78 14.78 15.03
CA ALA A 9 -2.10 13.53 14.68
C ALA A 9 -1.45 13.65 13.29
N ILE A 10 -0.56 12.72 12.98
CA ILE A 10 -0.06 12.47 11.63
C ILE A 10 -0.72 11.20 11.11
N VAL A 11 -1.21 11.22 9.87
CA VAL A 11 -1.67 10.04 9.15
C VAL A 11 -0.80 9.82 7.92
N VAL A 12 -0.14 8.68 7.85
CA VAL A 12 0.58 8.25 6.66
C VAL A 12 -0.21 7.15 5.98
N PHE A 13 -0.36 7.25 4.67
CA PHE A 13 -1.12 6.31 3.87
C PHE A 13 -0.19 5.46 3.00
N ASP A 14 -0.42 4.15 2.93
CA ASP A 14 -0.07 3.41 1.74
C ASP A 14 -0.97 3.83 0.57
N ILE A 15 -0.61 3.46 -0.65
CA ILE A 15 -1.38 3.85 -1.85
C ILE A 15 -2.19 2.66 -2.38
N ASP A 16 -1.54 1.53 -2.63
CA ASP A 16 -2.16 0.37 -3.25
C ASP A 16 -3.10 -0.33 -2.26
N GLY A 17 -4.35 -0.57 -2.67
CA GLY A 17 -5.37 -1.15 -1.79
C GLY A 17 -5.95 -0.18 -0.74
N VAL A 18 -5.36 1.00 -0.56
CA VAL A 18 -5.78 2.04 0.41
C VAL A 18 -6.34 3.28 -0.30
N ILE A 19 -5.58 3.83 -1.24
CA ILE A 19 -5.97 5.04 -2.01
C ILE A 19 -6.60 4.67 -3.33
N ARG A 20 -6.20 3.54 -3.93
CA ARG A 20 -6.67 3.04 -5.21
C ARG A 20 -6.93 1.54 -5.19
N ASP A 21 -7.91 1.09 -5.97
CA ASP A 21 -8.17 -0.34 -6.21
C ASP A 21 -7.25 -0.85 -7.33
N VAL A 22 -6.30 -1.66 -6.97
CA VAL A 22 -5.28 -2.22 -7.88
C VAL A 22 -5.62 -3.63 -8.37
N SER A 23 -6.78 -4.18 -8.00
CA SER A 23 -7.19 -5.54 -8.34
C SER A 23 -7.28 -5.79 -9.85
N ASN A 24 -7.63 -4.76 -10.63
CA ASN A 24 -7.73 -4.82 -12.10
C ASN A 24 -6.60 -4.04 -12.81
N SER A 25 -5.51 -3.74 -12.15
CA SER A 25 -4.37 -3.01 -12.70
C SER A 25 -3.08 -3.81 -12.52
N TYR A 26 -2.24 -3.51 -11.51
CA TYR A 26 -0.97 -4.23 -11.38
C TYR A 26 -1.18 -5.72 -11.07
N ARG A 27 -2.20 -6.11 -10.28
CA ARG A 27 -2.53 -7.51 -10.05
C ARG A 27 -2.95 -8.22 -11.33
N ARG A 28 -3.67 -7.52 -12.21
CA ARG A 28 -3.99 -7.99 -13.55
C ARG A 28 -2.74 -8.06 -14.42
N ALA A 29 -1.89 -7.03 -14.39
CA ALA A 29 -0.62 -7.01 -15.12
C ALA A 29 0.30 -8.15 -14.68
N LEU A 30 0.36 -8.46 -13.36
CA LEU A 30 1.08 -9.60 -12.82
C LEU A 30 0.53 -10.92 -13.40
N ALA A 31 -0.79 -11.11 -13.36
CA ALA A 31 -1.42 -12.31 -13.89
C ALA A 31 -1.20 -12.46 -15.42
N ASP A 32 -1.32 -11.36 -16.18
CA ASP A 32 -1.03 -11.33 -17.61
C ASP A 32 0.45 -11.67 -17.91
N THR A 33 1.36 -11.19 -17.04
CA THR A 33 2.79 -11.47 -17.18
C THR A 33 3.09 -12.95 -16.96
N VAL A 34 2.56 -13.53 -15.89
CA VAL A 34 2.74 -14.97 -15.62
C VAL A 34 2.16 -15.81 -16.76
N GLU A 35 0.97 -15.49 -17.24
CA GLU A 35 0.33 -16.17 -18.37
C GLU A 35 1.20 -16.07 -19.64
N GLN A 36 1.74 -14.89 -19.94
CA GLN A 36 2.62 -14.69 -21.10
C GLN A 36 3.88 -15.57 -21.01
N PHE A 37 4.57 -15.56 -19.87
CA PHE A 37 5.84 -16.27 -19.69
C PHE A 37 5.68 -17.76 -19.39
N THR A 38 4.44 -18.22 -19.17
CA THR A 38 4.07 -19.66 -19.14
C THR A 38 3.39 -20.12 -20.44
N HIS A 39 3.46 -19.32 -21.49
CA HIS A 39 2.89 -19.61 -22.81
C HIS A 39 1.38 -19.89 -22.78
N GLY A 40 0.64 -19.19 -21.92
CA GLY A 40 -0.80 -19.34 -21.75
C GLY A 40 -1.22 -20.50 -20.87
N ALA A 41 -0.28 -21.25 -20.29
CA ALA A 41 -0.57 -22.46 -19.53
C ALA A 41 -0.98 -22.19 -18.08
N TYR A 42 -0.61 -21.03 -17.50
CA TYR A 42 -0.95 -20.68 -16.14
C TYR A 42 -1.23 -19.18 -15.98
N ARG A 43 -2.40 -18.86 -15.43
CA ARG A 43 -2.82 -17.53 -15.04
C ARG A 43 -3.19 -17.53 -13.56
N PRO A 44 -2.39 -16.92 -12.65
CA PRO A 44 -2.72 -16.90 -11.24
C PRO A 44 -3.99 -16.08 -10.98
N ASP A 45 -4.85 -16.57 -10.10
CA ASP A 45 -5.98 -15.82 -9.56
C ASP A 45 -5.56 -14.90 -8.40
N GLN A 46 -6.50 -14.11 -7.87
CA GLN A 46 -6.21 -13.18 -6.77
C GLN A 46 -5.79 -13.90 -5.49
N ILE A 47 -6.30 -15.12 -5.26
CA ILE A 47 -5.97 -15.91 -4.07
C ILE A 47 -4.51 -16.41 -4.14
N ALA A 48 -4.07 -16.86 -5.32
CA ALA A 48 -2.69 -17.28 -5.54
C ALA A 48 -1.71 -16.09 -5.37
N ILE A 49 -2.08 -14.91 -5.86
CA ILE A 49 -1.28 -13.69 -5.68
C ILE A 49 -1.22 -13.29 -4.19
N ASP A 50 -2.35 -13.34 -3.48
CA ASP A 50 -2.39 -13.04 -2.03
C ASP A 50 -1.57 -14.03 -1.22
N ALA A 51 -1.59 -15.32 -1.59
CA ALA A 51 -0.79 -16.34 -0.94
C ALA A 51 0.71 -16.07 -1.09
N LEU A 52 1.17 -15.70 -2.31
CA LEU A 52 2.55 -15.32 -2.55
C LEU A 52 2.95 -14.07 -1.75
N LYS A 53 2.13 -13.02 -1.80
CA LYS A 53 2.38 -11.77 -1.06
C LYS A 53 2.42 -11.98 0.46
N ALA A 54 1.63 -12.92 0.99
CA ALA A 54 1.60 -13.26 2.41
C ALA A 54 2.91 -13.90 2.93
N GLU A 55 3.80 -14.35 2.04
CA GLU A 55 5.15 -14.81 2.43
C GLU A 55 6.05 -13.67 2.91
N GLY A 56 5.67 -12.40 2.61
CA GLY A 56 6.36 -11.20 3.09
C GLY A 56 7.65 -10.84 2.34
N THR A 57 8.07 -11.65 1.36
CA THR A 57 9.30 -11.46 0.58
C THR A 57 9.01 -10.79 -0.77
N TRP A 58 7.84 -11.07 -1.35
CA TRP A 58 7.51 -10.72 -2.74
C TRP A 58 6.74 -9.40 -2.84
N ASN A 59 7.28 -8.32 -2.29
CA ASN A 59 6.65 -6.99 -2.38
C ASN A 59 6.82 -6.34 -3.75
N ASN A 60 7.92 -6.64 -4.45
CA ASN A 60 8.14 -6.20 -5.83
C ASN A 60 7.32 -7.08 -6.79
N ASP A 61 6.41 -6.47 -7.55
CA ASP A 61 5.49 -7.20 -8.45
C ASP A 61 6.19 -7.86 -9.64
N TRP A 62 7.32 -7.34 -10.07
CA TRP A 62 8.11 -7.95 -11.15
C TRP A 62 8.81 -9.21 -10.66
N GLU A 63 9.40 -9.17 -9.46
CA GLU A 63 9.99 -10.33 -8.79
C GLU A 63 8.90 -11.37 -8.47
N ALA A 64 7.74 -10.92 -7.99
CA ALA A 64 6.58 -11.78 -7.74
C ALA A 64 6.10 -12.47 -9.02
N SER A 65 6.07 -11.75 -10.17
CA SER A 65 5.72 -12.34 -11.46
C SER A 65 6.73 -13.40 -11.89
N GLN A 66 8.04 -13.10 -11.78
CA GLN A 66 9.11 -14.02 -12.11
C GLN A 66 9.06 -15.28 -11.23
N GLU A 67 8.83 -15.10 -9.93
CA GLU A 67 8.72 -16.22 -8.98
C GLU A 67 7.55 -17.15 -9.32
N LEU A 68 6.37 -16.61 -9.64
CA LEU A 68 5.22 -17.43 -10.05
C LEU A 68 5.48 -18.19 -11.35
N VAL A 69 6.23 -17.62 -12.29
CA VAL A 69 6.66 -18.33 -13.49
C VAL A 69 7.57 -19.49 -13.13
N TYR A 70 8.56 -19.29 -12.27
CA TYR A 70 9.44 -20.37 -11.81
C TYR A 70 8.67 -21.47 -11.08
N ARG A 71 7.77 -21.12 -10.14
CA ARG A 71 6.96 -22.12 -9.40
C ARG A 71 6.07 -22.94 -10.32
N TYR A 72 5.54 -22.31 -11.37
CA TYR A 72 4.78 -23.06 -12.38
C TYR A 72 5.64 -24.14 -13.04
N PHE A 73 6.83 -23.81 -13.52
CA PHE A 73 7.70 -24.77 -14.18
C PHE A 73 8.23 -25.85 -13.20
N GLU A 74 8.57 -25.48 -11.98
CA GLU A 74 8.96 -26.42 -10.91
C GLU A 74 7.83 -27.44 -10.63
N ALA A 75 6.57 -26.99 -10.60
CA ALA A 75 5.41 -27.87 -10.45
C ALA A 75 5.22 -28.83 -11.64
N GLN A 76 5.77 -28.52 -12.83
CA GLN A 76 5.83 -29.40 -13.98
C GLN A 76 7.07 -30.30 -13.97
N GLY A 77 7.89 -30.28 -12.91
CA GLY A 77 9.11 -31.08 -12.79
C GLY A 77 10.31 -30.51 -13.55
N ILE A 78 10.25 -29.25 -13.96
CA ILE A 78 11.34 -28.55 -14.65
C ILE A 78 12.13 -27.77 -13.61
N ASP A 79 13.43 -28.07 -13.49
CA ASP A 79 14.32 -27.39 -12.56
C ASP A 79 14.48 -25.90 -12.89
N ARG A 80 14.48 -25.06 -11.86
CA ARG A 80 14.62 -23.60 -11.98
C ARG A 80 15.85 -23.20 -12.79
N SER A 81 16.98 -23.91 -12.63
CA SER A 81 18.22 -23.67 -13.38
C SER A 81 18.11 -23.97 -14.87
N ALA A 82 17.16 -24.80 -15.28
CA ALA A 82 16.89 -25.13 -16.68
C ALA A 82 15.98 -24.09 -17.37
N GLN A 83 15.41 -23.16 -16.60
CA GLN A 83 14.54 -22.08 -17.10
C GLN A 83 15.26 -20.73 -16.98
N THR A 84 15.50 -20.08 -18.13
CA THR A 84 15.99 -18.70 -18.15
C THR A 84 14.79 -17.77 -18.33
N VAL A 85 14.34 -17.16 -17.23
CA VAL A 85 13.31 -16.13 -17.27
C VAL A 85 13.98 -14.78 -17.21
N ASP A 86 14.01 -14.07 -18.33
CA ASP A 86 14.62 -12.76 -18.46
C ASP A 86 13.81 -11.72 -17.64
N TYR A 87 14.44 -11.18 -16.60
CA TYR A 87 13.83 -10.21 -15.71
C TYR A 87 13.44 -8.91 -16.42
N ASP A 88 14.30 -8.41 -17.31
CA ASP A 88 14.03 -7.17 -18.05
C ASP A 88 12.85 -7.35 -19.03
N ALA A 89 12.71 -8.54 -19.60
CA ALA A 89 11.54 -8.89 -20.42
C ALA A 89 10.26 -8.95 -19.56
N ILE A 90 10.32 -9.49 -18.32
CA ILE A 90 9.21 -9.47 -17.35
C ILE A 90 8.80 -8.03 -17.07
N VAL A 91 9.76 -7.15 -16.69
CA VAL A 91 9.49 -5.74 -16.39
C VAL A 91 8.89 -5.02 -17.60
N THR A 92 9.46 -5.22 -18.79
CA THR A 92 8.99 -4.58 -20.02
C THR A 92 7.55 -4.99 -20.34
N PHE A 93 7.24 -6.28 -20.29
CA PHE A 93 5.90 -6.77 -20.55
C PHE A 93 4.89 -6.27 -19.50
N PHE A 94 5.23 -6.39 -18.21
CA PHE A 94 4.40 -5.90 -17.11
C PHE A 94 4.05 -4.41 -17.31
N GLN A 95 5.06 -3.57 -17.55
CA GLN A 95 4.85 -2.14 -17.73
C GLN A 95 4.00 -1.81 -18.96
N SER A 96 4.14 -2.58 -20.05
CA SER A 96 3.30 -2.40 -21.24
C SER A 96 1.81 -2.65 -20.97
N ARG A 97 1.48 -3.49 -19.97
CA ARG A 97 0.11 -3.74 -19.51
C ARG A 97 -0.33 -2.68 -18.49
N TYR A 98 0.55 -2.40 -17.52
CA TYR A 98 0.23 -1.56 -16.38
C TYR A 98 0.16 -0.07 -16.74
N ARG A 99 1.22 0.49 -17.32
CA ARG A 99 1.26 1.90 -17.78
C ARG A 99 0.75 2.06 -19.20
N GLY A 100 0.87 1.02 -19.98
CA GLY A 100 0.56 1.02 -21.41
C GLY A 100 1.80 1.17 -22.27
N THR A 101 1.58 1.36 -23.58
CA THR A 101 2.62 1.43 -24.59
C THR A 101 3.02 2.86 -24.98
N ASP A 102 2.23 3.87 -24.56
CA ASP A 102 2.55 5.28 -24.75
C ASP A 102 3.35 5.79 -23.53
N PRO A 103 4.62 6.20 -23.69
CA PRO A 103 5.45 6.63 -22.56
C PRO A 103 5.08 8.02 -22.03
N ILE A 104 4.33 8.82 -22.79
CA ILE A 104 3.95 10.19 -22.43
C ILE A 104 2.50 10.24 -21.94
N HIS A 105 1.61 9.60 -22.68
CA HIS A 105 0.18 9.53 -22.35
C HIS A 105 -0.19 8.10 -22.00
N TRP A 106 -0.05 7.79 -20.72
CA TRP A 106 -0.33 6.43 -20.23
C TRP A 106 -1.73 5.97 -20.63
N ASN A 107 -1.81 4.74 -21.14
CA ASN A 107 -3.03 4.14 -21.67
C ASN A 107 -3.24 2.69 -21.16
N GLY A 108 -2.50 2.29 -20.13
CA GLY A 108 -2.60 0.98 -19.51
C GLY A 108 -3.63 0.90 -18.36
N TYR A 109 -3.58 -0.19 -17.61
CA TYR A 109 -4.55 -0.49 -16.56
C TYR A 109 -4.60 0.54 -15.44
N ILE A 110 -3.49 1.17 -15.10
CA ILE A 110 -3.40 2.22 -14.07
C ILE A 110 -4.38 3.38 -14.32
N CYS A 111 -4.69 3.66 -15.60
CA CYS A 111 -5.56 4.78 -15.96
C CYS A 111 -7.03 4.57 -15.54
N GLN A 112 -7.42 3.32 -15.29
CA GLN A 112 -8.79 2.91 -14.95
C GLN A 112 -8.96 2.49 -13.49
N GLU A 113 -7.93 2.61 -12.66
CA GLU A 113 -8.00 2.26 -11.24
C GLU A 113 -9.06 3.10 -10.51
N PRO A 114 -10.04 2.48 -9.82
CA PRO A 114 -10.93 3.24 -8.95
C PRO A 114 -10.16 3.88 -7.80
N LEU A 115 -10.47 5.15 -7.51
CA LEU A 115 -9.99 5.80 -6.29
C LEU A 115 -10.85 5.39 -5.10
N LEU A 116 -10.23 5.13 -3.96
CA LEU A 116 -10.86 4.65 -2.73
C LEU A 116 -11.08 5.75 -1.70
N LEU A 117 -10.62 6.96 -2.00
CA LEU A 117 -10.95 8.17 -1.24
C LEU A 117 -11.24 9.34 -2.18
N GLN A 118 -11.91 10.34 -1.63
CA GLN A 118 -12.16 11.60 -2.31
C GLN A 118 -11.23 12.70 -1.75
N PRO A 119 -10.84 13.72 -2.55
CA PRO A 119 -10.02 14.83 -2.06
C PRO A 119 -10.63 15.55 -0.84
N ALA A 120 -11.97 15.56 -0.72
CA ALA A 120 -12.68 16.15 0.41
C ALA A 120 -12.30 15.50 1.76
N TYR A 121 -12.02 14.20 1.78
CA TYR A 121 -11.57 13.51 2.99
C TYR A 121 -10.21 14.05 3.48
N LEU A 122 -9.24 14.24 2.59
CA LEU A 122 -7.94 14.83 2.95
C LEU A 122 -8.09 16.28 3.42
N GLN A 123 -9.04 17.03 2.85
CA GLN A 123 -9.35 18.38 3.29
C GLN A 123 -9.96 18.37 4.70
N GLU A 124 -10.84 17.41 5.02
CA GLU A 124 -11.42 17.24 6.37
C GLU A 124 -10.32 16.96 7.41
N LEU A 125 -9.36 16.07 7.10
CA LEU A 125 -8.21 15.82 7.96
C LEU A 125 -7.43 17.10 8.23
N THR A 126 -7.10 17.84 7.17
CA THR A 126 -6.36 19.11 7.27
C THR A 126 -7.10 20.14 8.13
N GLN A 127 -8.40 20.32 7.92
CA GLN A 127 -9.25 21.24 8.69
C GLN A 127 -9.34 20.85 10.17
N SER A 128 -9.14 19.58 10.48
CA SER A 128 -9.12 19.03 11.84
C SER A 128 -7.73 19.02 12.48
N GLY A 129 -6.73 19.66 11.86
CA GLY A 129 -5.37 19.75 12.40
C GLY A 129 -4.60 18.43 12.28
N ILE A 130 -4.99 17.54 11.35
CA ILE A 130 -4.31 16.27 11.08
C ILE A 130 -3.45 16.44 9.83
N SER A 131 -2.13 16.28 10.01
CA SER A 131 -1.16 16.28 8.92
C SER A 131 -1.13 14.90 8.23
N TRP A 132 -0.91 14.87 6.92
CA TRP A 132 -0.92 13.61 6.18
C TRP A 132 0.13 13.58 5.07
N GLY A 133 0.56 12.35 4.72
CA GLY A 133 1.52 12.05 3.66
C GLY A 133 1.42 10.59 3.22
N PHE A 134 2.31 10.17 2.32
CA PHE A 134 2.23 8.86 1.66
C PHE A 134 3.57 8.13 1.74
N PHE A 135 3.51 6.84 2.09
CA PHE A 135 4.63 5.91 2.01
C PHE A 135 4.19 4.64 1.27
N SER A 136 4.72 4.42 0.08
CA SER A 136 4.25 3.36 -0.81
C SER A 136 5.39 2.54 -1.41
N GLY A 137 5.12 1.24 -1.61
CA GLY A 137 5.95 0.35 -2.42
C GLY A 137 5.76 0.54 -3.94
N ALA A 138 4.87 1.43 -4.37
CA ALA A 138 4.73 1.79 -5.78
C ALA A 138 5.92 2.64 -6.25
N THR A 139 6.28 2.51 -7.53
CA THR A 139 7.27 3.41 -8.14
C THR A 139 6.80 4.86 -8.05
N ARG A 140 7.75 5.80 -7.90
CA ARG A 140 7.45 7.24 -7.82
C ARG A 140 6.54 7.72 -8.96
N GLY A 141 6.82 7.29 -10.21
CA GLY A 141 5.98 7.68 -11.35
C GLY A 141 4.52 7.21 -11.21
N SER A 142 4.30 5.97 -10.76
CA SER A 142 2.93 5.44 -10.56
C SER A 142 2.21 6.13 -9.40
N ALA A 143 2.90 6.34 -8.29
CA ALA A 143 2.36 7.04 -7.13
C ALA A 143 2.00 8.49 -7.45
N THR A 144 2.90 9.24 -8.08
CA THR A 144 2.68 10.63 -8.52
C THR A 144 1.50 10.72 -9.51
N TYR A 145 1.39 9.79 -10.45
CA TYR A 145 0.26 9.76 -11.37
C TYR A 145 -1.08 9.68 -10.64
N ILE A 146 -1.19 8.83 -9.63
CA ILE A 146 -2.42 8.71 -8.83
C ILE A 146 -2.67 9.96 -7.99
N LEU A 147 -1.65 10.41 -7.25
CA LEU A 147 -1.82 11.50 -6.30
C LEU A 147 -2.02 12.85 -6.98
N GLU A 148 -1.23 13.17 -8.00
CA GLU A 148 -1.29 14.48 -8.65
C GLU A 148 -2.27 14.50 -9.82
N LYS A 149 -2.24 13.50 -10.72
CA LYS A 149 -3.08 13.50 -11.95
C LYS A 149 -4.50 13.04 -11.71
N ARG A 150 -4.69 12.03 -10.81
CA ARG A 150 -6.02 11.45 -10.58
C ARG A 150 -6.73 12.09 -9.37
N LEU A 151 -6.02 12.34 -8.26
CA LEU A 151 -6.57 13.01 -7.07
C LEU A 151 -6.44 14.52 -7.10
N GLY A 152 -5.59 15.10 -7.98
CA GLY A 152 -5.40 16.55 -8.08
C GLY A 152 -4.64 17.17 -6.91
N LEU A 153 -3.80 16.40 -6.21
CA LEU A 153 -3.00 16.93 -5.09
C LEU A 153 -1.80 17.72 -5.62
N GLU A 154 -1.50 18.83 -5.00
CA GLU A 154 -0.35 19.65 -5.33
C GLU A 154 0.85 19.29 -4.45
N SER A 155 1.92 18.75 -5.05
CA SER A 155 3.18 18.41 -4.38
C SER A 155 3.00 17.67 -3.03
N PRO A 156 2.27 16.54 -3.00
CA PRO A 156 2.06 15.78 -1.77
C PRO A 156 3.39 15.25 -1.23
N ILE A 157 3.51 15.14 0.10
CA ILE A 157 4.66 14.43 0.71
C ILE A 157 4.52 12.95 0.37
N LEU A 158 5.50 12.44 -0.35
CA LEU A 158 5.54 11.07 -0.86
C LEU A 158 6.94 10.48 -0.71
N VAL A 159 7.03 9.33 -0.07
CA VAL A 159 8.18 8.43 -0.11
C VAL A 159 7.75 7.19 -0.90
N ALA A 160 8.37 6.98 -2.05
CA ALA A 160 8.06 5.90 -3.00
C ALA A 160 9.10 4.77 -2.93
N MET A 161 8.93 3.75 -3.75
CA MET A 161 9.80 2.56 -3.80
C MET A 161 11.29 2.91 -3.92
N GLU A 162 11.63 3.94 -4.69
CA GLU A 162 13.01 4.31 -5.00
C GLU A 162 13.70 5.12 -3.89
N ASP A 163 12.92 5.60 -2.91
CA ASP A 163 13.41 6.58 -1.93
C ASP A 163 13.85 5.96 -0.59
N ALA A 164 13.40 4.73 -0.31
CA ALA A 164 13.66 4.05 0.96
C ALA A 164 13.66 2.53 0.79
N PRO A 165 14.24 1.80 1.76
CA PRO A 165 14.10 0.35 1.83
C PRO A 165 12.62 -0.07 1.83
N GLY A 166 12.34 -1.25 1.23
CA GLY A 166 11.01 -1.80 1.19
C GLY A 166 10.45 -2.18 2.57
N LYS A 167 9.13 -2.09 2.73
CA LYS A 167 8.42 -2.56 3.91
C LYS A 167 8.78 -4.04 4.20
N PRO A 168 8.98 -4.44 5.43
CA PRO A 168 8.59 -3.78 6.68
C PRO A 168 9.64 -2.81 7.28
N ASP A 169 10.66 -2.37 6.55
CA ASP A 169 11.60 -1.37 7.05
C ASP A 169 10.88 -0.04 7.28
N PRO A 170 11.00 0.61 8.47
CA PRO A 170 10.27 1.83 8.79
C PRO A 170 10.93 3.12 8.29
N THR A 171 12.08 3.05 7.63
CA THR A 171 12.84 4.23 7.18
C THR A 171 12.00 5.17 6.33
N GLY A 172 11.20 4.62 5.39
CA GLY A 172 10.32 5.43 4.55
C GLY A 172 9.20 6.11 5.35
N LEU A 173 8.65 5.42 6.35
CA LEU A 173 7.65 5.97 7.26
C LEU A 173 8.23 7.14 8.08
N PHE A 174 9.44 6.98 8.63
CA PHE A 174 10.15 8.03 9.34
C PHE A 174 10.42 9.26 8.46
N GLU A 175 10.79 9.02 7.21
CA GLU A 175 11.08 10.12 6.28
C GLU A 175 9.82 10.93 5.95
N VAL A 176 8.66 10.29 5.73
CA VAL A 176 7.37 11.00 5.58
C VAL A 176 7.09 11.85 6.80
N VAL A 177 7.20 11.28 7.99
CA VAL A 177 6.95 12.00 9.26
C VAL A 177 7.90 13.18 9.40
N ARG A 178 9.19 13.00 9.15
CA ARG A 178 10.20 14.08 9.19
C ARG A 178 9.86 15.24 8.23
N GLN A 179 9.41 14.93 7.02
CA GLN A 179 9.00 15.94 6.04
C GLN A 179 7.73 16.68 6.47
N LEU A 180 6.76 15.99 7.08
CA LEU A 180 5.55 16.61 7.63
C LEU A 180 5.88 17.54 8.79
N GLU A 181 6.74 17.14 9.71
CA GLU A 181 7.20 17.96 10.83
C GLU A 181 8.01 19.18 10.36
N ALA A 182 8.81 19.03 9.32
CA ALA A 182 9.55 20.15 8.72
C ALA A 182 8.63 21.17 8.04
N ARG A 183 7.49 20.70 7.46
CA ARG A 183 6.48 21.56 6.82
C ARG A 183 5.58 22.25 7.86
N ASP A 184 5.25 21.54 8.94
CA ASP A 184 4.41 22.04 10.03
C ASP A 184 5.02 21.69 11.39
N PRO A 185 5.70 22.64 12.05
CA PRO A 185 6.30 22.43 13.37
C PRO A 185 5.30 22.03 14.46
N LEU A 186 4.00 22.30 14.29
CA LEU A 186 2.95 21.84 15.23
C LEU A 186 2.71 20.32 15.15
N ALA A 187 3.17 19.68 14.09
CA ALA A 187 3.12 18.22 13.94
C ALA A 187 4.21 17.48 14.76
N ALA A 188 5.16 18.20 15.36
CA ALA A 188 6.27 17.59 16.10
C ALA A 188 5.78 16.68 17.25
N ASN A 189 6.29 15.45 17.29
CA ASN A 189 5.98 14.43 18.31
C ASN A 189 4.51 14.02 18.41
N LEU A 190 3.67 14.35 17.43
CA LEU A 190 2.29 13.87 17.40
C LEU A 190 2.23 12.36 17.21
N PRO A 191 1.14 11.72 17.67
CA PRO A 191 0.84 10.33 17.33
C PRO A 191 0.83 10.11 15.82
N VAL A 192 1.38 8.99 15.37
CA VAL A 192 1.45 8.63 13.95
C VAL A 192 0.56 7.42 13.68
N PHE A 193 -0.35 7.57 12.75
CA PHE A 193 -1.12 6.49 12.17
C PHE A 193 -0.49 6.08 10.84
N TYR A 194 -0.34 4.79 10.61
CA TYR A 194 0.00 4.28 9.30
C TYR A 194 -1.09 3.33 8.81
N ALA A 195 -1.74 3.72 7.71
CA ALA A 195 -2.83 2.96 7.11
C ALA A 195 -2.29 2.15 5.92
N GLY A 196 -2.45 0.84 5.99
CA GLY A 196 -2.00 -0.08 4.95
C GLY A 196 -2.91 -1.31 4.84
N ASP A 197 -2.83 -2.02 3.72
CA ASP A 197 -3.67 -3.19 3.46
C ASP A 197 -2.95 -4.51 3.65
N THR A 198 -1.64 -4.50 3.89
CA THR A 198 -0.81 -5.71 4.01
C THR A 198 -0.25 -5.94 5.42
N VAL A 199 0.16 -7.17 5.66
CA VAL A 199 0.89 -7.55 6.89
C VAL A 199 2.23 -6.80 7.00
N ALA A 200 2.89 -6.52 5.87
CA ALA A 200 4.14 -5.76 5.83
C ALA A 200 3.96 -4.33 6.34
N ASP A 201 2.82 -3.67 6.05
CA ASP A 201 2.50 -2.34 6.58
C ASP A 201 2.40 -2.37 8.11
N MET A 202 1.72 -3.37 8.64
CA MET A 202 1.57 -3.51 10.10
C MET A 202 2.91 -3.81 10.79
N TYR A 203 3.76 -4.61 10.17
CA TYR A 203 5.12 -4.83 10.68
C TYR A 203 5.99 -3.59 10.59
N THR A 204 5.80 -2.74 9.58
CA THR A 204 6.45 -1.41 9.50
C THR A 204 6.15 -0.58 10.75
N VAL A 205 4.89 -0.56 11.19
CA VAL A 205 4.49 0.13 12.43
C VAL A 205 5.14 -0.48 13.67
N LYS A 206 5.18 -1.81 13.76
CA LYS A 206 5.86 -2.50 14.87
C LYS A 206 7.35 -2.16 14.93
N GLN A 207 8.02 -2.13 13.78
CA GLN A 207 9.44 -1.75 13.71
C GLN A 207 9.63 -0.27 14.09
N ALA A 208 8.72 0.61 13.66
CA ALA A 208 8.74 2.01 14.07
C ALA A 208 8.61 2.18 15.58
N GLN A 209 7.68 1.45 16.21
CA GLN A 209 7.50 1.47 17.66
C GLN A 209 8.75 0.95 18.41
N VAL A 210 9.44 -0.07 17.87
CA VAL A 210 10.68 -0.59 18.47
C VAL A 210 11.82 0.43 18.37
N GLN A 211 11.96 1.10 17.21
CA GLN A 211 13.06 2.04 16.97
C GLN A 211 12.83 3.43 17.60
N GLN A 212 11.57 3.85 17.75
CA GLN A 212 11.17 5.12 18.37
C GLN A 212 10.08 4.88 19.42
N PRO A 213 10.41 4.29 20.58
CA PRO A 213 9.44 3.87 21.59
C PRO A 213 8.73 5.03 22.30
N ASP A 214 9.33 6.23 22.31
CA ASP A 214 8.77 7.42 22.96
C ASP A 214 7.62 8.05 22.16
N ARG A 215 7.41 7.62 20.93
CA ARG A 215 6.34 8.09 20.06
C ARG A 215 5.24 7.03 19.93
N LEU A 216 3.99 7.49 19.93
CA LEU A 216 2.84 6.61 19.69
C LEU A 216 2.70 6.31 18.19
N TRP A 217 2.83 5.04 17.82
CA TRP A 217 2.66 4.52 16.47
C TRP A 217 1.43 3.61 16.43
N ILE A 218 0.50 3.85 15.52
CA ILE A 218 -0.78 3.14 15.43
C ILE A 218 -0.94 2.57 14.01
N GLY A 219 -1.01 1.24 13.92
CA GLY A 219 -1.32 0.54 12.67
C GLY A 219 -2.81 0.52 12.39
N VAL A 220 -3.21 0.92 11.20
CA VAL A 220 -4.58 0.85 10.69
C VAL A 220 -4.62 -0.08 9.50
N GLY A 221 -5.26 -1.23 9.67
CA GLY A 221 -5.48 -2.18 8.57
C GLY A 221 -6.65 -1.74 7.69
N ILE A 222 -6.47 -1.81 6.38
CA ILE A 222 -7.56 -1.57 5.41
C ILE A 222 -7.85 -2.87 4.68
N LEU A 223 -9.11 -3.23 4.52
CA LEU A 223 -9.51 -4.34 3.68
C LEU A 223 -9.58 -3.88 2.22
N PRO A 224 -8.67 -4.33 1.35
CA PRO A 224 -8.69 -3.90 -0.03
C PRO A 224 -9.91 -4.48 -0.78
N PRO A 225 -10.38 -3.82 -1.87
CA PRO A 225 -11.61 -4.20 -2.56
C PRO A 225 -11.65 -5.67 -3.05
N HIS A 226 -10.50 -6.23 -3.43
CA HIS A 226 -10.44 -7.63 -3.86
C HIS A 226 -10.74 -8.60 -2.72
N VAL A 227 -10.37 -8.26 -1.47
CA VAL A 227 -10.70 -9.03 -0.26
C VAL A 227 -12.17 -8.85 0.10
N GLN A 228 -12.69 -7.63 0.01
CA GLN A 228 -14.10 -7.33 0.32
C GLN A 228 -15.08 -8.12 -0.56
N LYS A 229 -14.69 -8.42 -1.80
CA LYS A 229 -15.49 -9.22 -2.77
C LYS A 229 -15.46 -10.73 -2.47
N GLN A 230 -14.65 -11.20 -1.52
CA GLN A 230 -14.52 -12.59 -1.15
C GLN A 230 -15.56 -13.04 -0.12
N THR A 231 -15.55 -14.34 0.22
CA THR A 231 -16.43 -14.90 1.25
C THR A 231 -16.22 -14.25 2.62
N ALA A 232 -17.22 -14.32 3.50
CA ALA A 232 -17.10 -13.80 4.87
C ALA A 232 -15.95 -14.45 5.65
N GLU A 233 -15.70 -15.74 5.42
CA GLU A 233 -14.61 -16.49 6.05
C GLU A 233 -13.23 -15.95 5.59
N TYR A 234 -13.07 -15.70 4.28
CA TYR A 234 -11.84 -15.12 3.74
C TYR A 234 -11.58 -13.72 4.32
N ARG A 235 -12.60 -12.84 4.34
CA ARG A 235 -12.51 -11.51 4.93
C ARG A 235 -12.15 -11.57 6.42
N HIS A 236 -12.77 -12.48 7.17
CA HIS A 236 -12.46 -12.67 8.58
C HIS A 236 -11.00 -13.13 8.79
N THR A 237 -10.54 -14.06 7.96
CA THR A 237 -9.15 -14.55 8.01
C THR A 237 -8.15 -13.43 7.68
N TYR A 238 -8.44 -12.62 6.66
CA TYR A 238 -7.60 -11.47 6.30
C TYR A 238 -7.55 -10.43 7.43
N THR A 239 -8.73 -10.07 7.99
CA THR A 239 -8.84 -9.17 9.14
C THR A 239 -8.00 -9.66 10.33
N ARG A 240 -8.08 -10.96 10.64
CA ARG A 240 -7.29 -11.56 11.72
C ARG A 240 -5.79 -11.44 11.44
N LYS A 241 -5.33 -11.73 10.22
CA LYS A 241 -3.92 -11.58 9.84
C LYS A 241 -3.40 -10.16 10.07
N LEU A 242 -4.17 -9.13 9.69
CA LEU A 242 -3.80 -7.74 9.93
C LEU A 242 -3.75 -7.42 11.43
N LYS A 243 -4.70 -7.89 12.22
CA LYS A 243 -4.72 -7.72 13.69
C LYS A 243 -3.54 -8.41 14.37
N ASP A 244 -3.25 -9.65 14.01
CA ASP A 244 -2.12 -10.42 14.53
C ASP A 244 -0.78 -9.75 14.16
N ALA A 245 -0.72 -9.12 12.99
CA ALA A 245 0.42 -8.32 12.55
C ALA A 245 0.55 -6.97 13.28
N GLY A 246 -0.48 -6.51 14.01
CA GLY A 246 -0.42 -5.31 14.85
C GLY A 246 -1.37 -4.18 14.51
N ALA A 247 -2.37 -4.41 13.64
CA ALA A 247 -3.40 -3.43 13.39
C ALA A 247 -4.23 -3.17 14.66
N ALA A 248 -4.28 -1.93 15.13
CA ALA A 248 -5.13 -1.50 16.23
C ALA A 248 -6.62 -1.58 15.83
N ILE A 249 -6.92 -1.26 14.58
CA ILE A 249 -8.24 -1.35 13.96
C ILE A 249 -8.11 -1.84 12.52
N VAL A 250 -9.15 -2.50 12.01
CA VAL A 250 -9.25 -2.87 10.59
C VAL A 250 -10.55 -2.28 10.04
N LEU A 251 -10.43 -1.52 8.96
CA LEU A 251 -11.51 -0.76 8.32
C LEU A 251 -11.78 -1.29 6.91
N GLU A 252 -12.99 -1.13 6.42
CA GLU A 252 -13.36 -1.50 5.04
C GLU A 252 -12.99 -0.41 4.02
N ASN A 253 -12.88 0.84 4.47
CA ASN A 253 -12.49 1.97 3.63
C ASN A 253 -11.69 2.97 4.46
N ILE A 254 -10.69 3.60 3.85
CA ILE A 254 -9.81 4.55 4.52
C ILE A 254 -10.54 5.81 5.02
N GLU A 255 -11.60 6.24 4.36
CA GLU A 255 -12.40 7.40 4.81
C GLU A 255 -13.12 7.17 6.14
N GLN A 256 -13.23 5.91 6.60
CA GLN A 256 -13.70 5.60 7.95
C GLN A 256 -12.71 6.03 9.04
N LEU A 257 -11.44 6.27 8.68
CA LEU A 257 -10.43 6.86 9.58
C LEU A 257 -10.59 8.40 9.63
N SER A 258 -11.77 8.84 10.01
CA SER A 258 -12.08 10.27 10.17
C SER A 258 -11.53 10.83 11.50
N PRO A 259 -11.58 12.16 11.75
CA PRO A 259 -11.06 12.76 12.98
C PRO A 259 -11.58 12.14 14.27
N ALA A 260 -12.83 11.70 14.33
CA ALA A 260 -13.41 11.12 15.54
C ALA A 260 -12.80 9.75 15.93
N PRO A 261 -12.69 8.74 15.04
CA PRO A 261 -11.91 7.53 15.29
C PRO A 261 -10.45 7.77 15.65
N ILE A 262 -9.77 8.72 14.96
CA ILE A 262 -8.37 9.08 15.26
C ILE A 262 -8.26 9.54 16.71
N ASN A 263 -9.09 10.49 17.14
CA ASN A 263 -9.09 11.01 18.50
C ASN A 263 -9.40 9.91 19.53
N HIS A 264 -10.34 9.03 19.22
CA HIS A 264 -10.67 7.90 20.10
C HIS A 264 -9.48 6.94 20.28
N LEU A 265 -8.81 6.57 19.19
CA LEU A 265 -7.65 5.68 19.24
C LEU A 265 -6.47 6.30 20.00
N VAL A 266 -6.21 7.60 19.82
CA VAL A 266 -5.17 8.31 20.60
C VAL A 266 -5.52 8.31 22.09
N ALA A 267 -6.78 8.59 22.46
CA ALA A 267 -7.22 8.59 23.85
C ALA A 267 -7.12 7.21 24.50
N SER A 268 -7.46 6.14 23.75
CA SER A 268 -7.42 4.76 24.24
C SER A 268 -5.99 4.19 24.35
N ALA A 269 -5.03 4.75 23.63
CA ALA A 269 -3.63 4.29 23.64
C ALA A 269 -2.76 5.03 24.68
N ARG A 270 -3.27 6.08 25.31
CA ARG A 270 -2.59 6.76 26.44
C ARG A 270 -2.88 6.00 27.74
N PRO A 271 -1.85 5.68 28.54
CA PRO A 271 -2.01 4.97 29.82
C PRO A 271 -2.82 5.79 30.84
#